data_565b59cae412e646935ece703149c0f5
#
_entry.id   565b59cae412e646935ece703149c0f5
#
_cell.length_a   1.000
_cell.length_b   1.000
_cell.length_c   1.000
_cell.angle_alpha   90.00
_cell.angle_beta   90.00
_cell.angle_gamma   90.00
#
_symmetry.space_group_name_H-M   'P 1'
#
loop_
_entity.id
_entity.type
_entity.pdbx_description
1 polymer ?
#
loop_
_entity_poly.entity_id
_entity_poly.type
_entity_poly.pdbx_seq_one_letter_code
_entity_poly.pdbx_strand_id
1 'polypeptide(L)'
;MKWLCGLIAVAAFVAVGCNKAPEPAAPAAAAYTPTPHGTLLQVMRGLPFPQSNIVFDMQTNDPGKPVKPGDPTGSASTQYGGIADYAGWNAIVTAGVALQETANLILIPGRKCGNGQPVPVDQENFKKWAADLATVGAEVQKFGEAKTYNEDKVLDLTGKVSDACAACHDVYRNTPKEPEDRCMVKAAPAAAK
;
A
#
# COMPACT_ATOMS: atom_id res chain seq x y z
N MET A 1 86.68 -15.25 -10.92
CA MET A 1 86.90 -16.32 -9.91
C MET A 1 86.28 -15.86 -8.60
N LYS A 2 85.30 -16.56 -8.15
CA LYS A 2 84.82 -16.95 -6.82
C LYS A 2 83.28 -17.12 -6.86
N TRP A 3 82.90 -18.33 -6.74
CA TRP A 3 81.55 -18.86 -6.55
C TRP A 3 81.04 -18.49 -5.16
N LEU A 4 79.76 -18.18 -5.03
CA LEU A 4 79.04 -18.37 -3.77
C LEU A 4 77.64 -18.83 -4.05
N CYS A 5 77.38 -20.07 -3.64
CA CYS A 5 76.07 -20.72 -3.63
C CYS A 5 75.16 -20.03 -2.61
N GLY A 6 74.01 -19.61 -3.06
CA GLY A 6 72.91 -19.13 -2.20
C GLY A 6 71.84 -20.24 -2.12
N LEU A 7 71.66 -20.79 -0.92
CA LEU A 7 70.64 -21.77 -0.53
C LEU A 7 69.25 -21.15 -0.63
N ILE A 8 68.38 -21.75 -1.45
CA ILE A 8 66.94 -21.43 -1.48
C ILE A 8 66.27 -22.30 -0.43
N ALA A 9 65.82 -21.67 0.65
CA ALA A 9 64.95 -22.32 1.66
C ALA A 9 63.51 -22.24 1.17
N VAL A 10 62.95 -23.39 0.80
CA VAL A 10 61.51 -23.52 0.47
C VAL A 10 60.76 -23.66 1.81
N ALA A 11 60.04 -22.61 2.19
CA ALA A 11 59.11 -22.64 3.32
C ALA A 11 57.78 -23.22 2.84
N ALA A 12 57.48 -24.46 3.24
CA ALA A 12 56.17 -25.08 3.03
C ALA A 12 55.16 -24.48 4.01
N PHE A 13 54.25 -23.63 3.48
CA PHE A 13 53.07 -23.17 4.24
C PHE A 13 52.05 -24.31 4.29
N VAL A 14 51.91 -24.94 5.45
CA VAL A 14 50.78 -25.84 5.73
C VAL A 14 49.56 -24.97 6.02
N ALA A 15 48.66 -24.82 5.07
CA ALA A 15 47.36 -24.21 5.27
C ALA A 15 46.46 -25.17 6.09
N VAL A 16 46.35 -24.93 7.39
CA VAL A 16 45.35 -25.58 8.24
C VAL A 16 44.00 -24.95 7.88
N GLY A 17 43.28 -25.60 6.98
CA GLY A 17 41.88 -25.26 6.69
C GLY A 17 41.03 -25.60 7.92
N CYS A 18 40.54 -24.58 8.63
CA CYS A 18 39.47 -24.75 9.61
C CYS A 18 38.20 -25.17 8.88
N ASN A 19 37.91 -26.47 8.81
CA ASN A 19 36.62 -26.99 8.47
C ASN A 19 35.62 -26.60 9.55
N LYS A 20 34.97 -25.42 9.39
CA LYS A 20 33.83 -25.04 10.21
C LYS A 20 32.69 -26.02 9.85
N ALA A 21 32.28 -26.87 10.80
CA ALA A 21 31.13 -27.72 10.64
C ALA A 21 29.93 -26.87 10.22
N PRO A 22 29.08 -27.34 9.29
CA PRO A 22 27.88 -26.61 8.91
C PRO A 22 27.04 -26.29 10.16
N GLU A 23 26.82 -25.03 10.41
CA GLU A 23 25.93 -24.57 11.47
C GLU A 23 24.54 -25.15 11.23
N PRO A 24 23.87 -25.78 12.24
CA PRO A 24 22.54 -26.30 12.04
C PRO A 24 21.65 -25.21 11.50
N ALA A 25 20.97 -25.47 10.37
CA ALA A 25 20.04 -24.52 9.81
C ALA A 25 19.00 -24.12 10.86
N ALA A 26 18.88 -22.83 11.13
CA ALA A 26 17.87 -22.32 12.04
C ALA A 26 16.51 -22.85 11.60
N PRO A 27 15.63 -23.27 12.55
CA PRO A 27 14.28 -23.72 12.19
C PRO A 27 13.61 -22.66 11.33
N ALA A 28 13.07 -23.06 10.18
CA ALA A 28 12.33 -22.16 9.31
C ALA A 28 11.22 -21.50 10.15
N ALA A 29 11.24 -20.17 10.25
CA ALA A 29 10.19 -19.44 10.95
C ALA A 29 8.83 -19.84 10.34
N ALA A 30 7.87 -20.19 11.19
CA ALA A 30 6.53 -20.51 10.74
C ALA A 30 6.00 -19.37 9.86
N ALA A 31 5.54 -19.67 8.65
CA ALA A 31 5.03 -18.66 7.72
C ALA A 31 3.88 -17.90 8.39
N TYR A 32 4.00 -16.59 8.49
CA TYR A 32 2.93 -15.74 9.00
C TYR A 32 1.73 -15.81 8.04
N THR A 33 0.58 -16.24 8.55
CA THR A 33 -0.67 -16.21 7.80
C THR A 33 -1.50 -15.01 8.28
N PRO A 34 -1.72 -14.01 7.44
CA PRO A 34 -2.50 -12.85 7.84
C PRO A 34 -3.95 -13.25 8.12
N THR A 35 -4.49 -12.77 9.24
CA THR A 35 -5.89 -12.98 9.63
C THR A 35 -6.65 -11.66 9.57
N PRO A 36 -7.92 -11.65 9.09
CA PRO A 36 -8.68 -10.43 9.02
C PRO A 36 -9.12 -9.95 10.40
N HIS A 37 -8.88 -8.68 10.70
CA HIS A 37 -9.42 -7.98 11.86
C HIS A 37 -10.51 -7.00 11.38
N GLY A 38 -11.73 -7.17 11.86
CA GLY A 38 -12.86 -6.36 11.46
C GLY A 38 -13.42 -6.66 10.06
N THR A 39 -14.52 -6.01 9.75
CA THR A 39 -15.22 -6.13 8.46
C THR A 39 -14.55 -5.27 7.38
N LEU A 40 -14.86 -5.56 6.10
CA LEU A 40 -14.43 -4.71 4.98
C LEU A 40 -14.93 -3.27 5.17
N LEU A 41 -16.15 -3.08 5.66
CA LEU A 41 -16.69 -1.75 5.93
C LEU A 41 -15.85 -0.97 6.96
N GLN A 42 -15.37 -1.64 8.01
CA GLN A 42 -14.50 -1.02 9.01
C GLN A 42 -13.14 -0.67 8.43
N VAL A 43 -12.56 -1.54 7.59
CA VAL A 43 -11.32 -1.24 6.87
C VAL A 43 -11.50 -0.03 5.95
N MET A 44 -12.61 0.00 5.16
CA MET A 44 -12.90 1.13 4.26
C MET A 44 -13.03 2.46 5.00
N ARG A 45 -13.68 2.47 6.16
CA ARG A 45 -13.86 3.68 6.97
C ARG A 45 -12.58 4.13 7.68
N GLY A 46 -11.77 3.19 8.10
CA GLY A 46 -10.58 3.47 8.92
C GLY A 46 -9.32 3.78 8.13
N LEU A 47 -9.24 3.29 6.89
CA LEU A 47 -8.02 3.41 6.08
C LEU A 47 -8.25 4.17 4.76
N PRO A 48 -8.85 3.59 3.71
CA PRO A 48 -8.84 4.28 2.41
C PRO A 48 -9.71 5.54 2.41
N PHE A 49 -10.81 5.61 3.15
CA PHE A 49 -11.67 6.79 3.17
C PHE A 49 -10.94 8.03 3.69
N PRO A 50 -10.33 8.05 4.90
CA PRO A 50 -9.60 9.22 5.36
C PRO A 50 -8.39 9.53 4.47
N GLN A 51 -7.70 8.53 3.96
CA GLN A 51 -6.50 8.74 3.14
C GLN A 51 -6.84 9.30 1.74
N SER A 52 -7.91 8.81 1.11
CA SER A 52 -8.37 9.40 -0.16
C SER A 52 -8.82 10.85 0.00
N ASN A 53 -9.42 11.22 1.15
CA ASN A 53 -9.77 12.62 1.42
C ASN A 53 -8.53 13.51 1.57
N ILE A 54 -7.44 13.00 2.14
CA ILE A 54 -6.16 13.72 2.17
C ILE A 54 -5.66 13.99 0.74
N VAL A 55 -5.79 13.01 -0.16
CA VAL A 55 -5.41 13.18 -1.57
C VAL A 55 -6.31 14.18 -2.28
N PHE A 56 -7.63 14.07 -2.12
CA PHE A 56 -8.60 15.00 -2.74
C PHE A 56 -8.44 16.43 -2.26
N ASP A 57 -8.00 16.61 -1.03
CA ASP A 57 -7.76 17.92 -0.44
C ASP A 57 -6.72 18.75 -1.21
N MET A 58 -5.79 18.10 -1.89
CA MET A 58 -4.82 18.80 -2.74
C MET A 58 -5.44 19.63 -3.87
N GLN A 59 -6.71 19.37 -4.24
CA GLN A 59 -7.40 20.17 -5.26
C GLN A 59 -7.64 21.62 -4.82
N THR A 60 -7.68 21.86 -3.51
CA THR A 60 -7.91 23.18 -2.92
C THR A 60 -6.76 23.68 -2.06
N ASN A 61 -5.92 22.78 -1.58
CA ASN A 61 -4.85 23.06 -0.63
C ASN A 61 -3.51 22.52 -1.15
N ASP A 62 -2.60 23.42 -1.46
CA ASP A 62 -1.23 23.07 -1.80
C ASP A 62 -0.50 22.52 -0.55
N PRO A 63 -0.07 21.25 -0.53
CA PRO A 63 0.60 20.66 0.63
C PRO A 63 1.95 21.28 0.94
N GLY A 64 2.53 22.07 0.03
CA GLY A 64 3.77 22.82 0.25
C GLY A 64 3.55 24.16 0.98
N LYS A 65 2.30 24.59 1.18
CA LYS A 65 2.01 25.85 1.87
C LYS A 65 1.81 25.61 3.38
N PRO A 66 2.28 26.54 4.21
CA PRO A 66 2.07 26.45 5.65
C PRO A 66 0.57 26.43 5.98
N VAL A 67 0.16 25.46 6.80
CA VAL A 67 -1.17 25.42 7.38
C VAL A 67 -1.19 26.25 8.66
N LYS A 68 -2.19 27.11 8.82
CA LYS A 68 -2.38 27.85 10.09
C LYS A 68 -2.98 26.89 11.12
N PRO A 69 -2.33 26.68 12.26
CA PRO A 69 -2.93 25.91 13.35
C PRO A 69 -4.29 26.49 13.74
N GLY A 70 -5.31 25.63 13.84
CA GLY A 70 -6.65 26.06 14.24
C GLY A 70 -7.51 26.67 13.13
N ASP A 71 -7.11 26.57 11.86
CA ASP A 71 -7.95 26.97 10.74
C ASP A 71 -9.20 26.08 10.71
N PRO A 72 -10.42 26.64 10.88
CA PRO A 72 -11.66 25.88 10.87
C PRO A 72 -12.02 25.34 9.47
N THR A 73 -11.37 25.85 8.41
CA THR A 73 -11.46 25.30 7.06
C THR A 73 -10.51 24.12 6.87
N GLY A 74 -9.90 23.68 7.98
CA GLY A 74 -8.90 22.64 8.05
C GLY A 74 -9.27 21.44 7.22
N SER A 75 -8.45 21.23 6.20
CA SER A 75 -8.51 20.10 5.31
C SER A 75 -8.12 18.80 6.04
N ALA A 76 -8.41 17.66 5.45
CA ALA A 76 -7.97 16.37 5.98
C ALA A 76 -6.44 16.29 6.14
N SER A 77 -5.67 17.01 5.29
CA SER A 77 -4.23 17.13 5.39
C SER A 77 -3.75 18.01 6.56
N THR A 78 -4.66 18.82 7.12
CA THR A 78 -4.38 19.73 8.27
C THR A 78 -4.91 19.20 9.57
N GLN A 79 -5.63 18.10 9.58
CA GLN A 79 -6.29 17.51 10.75
C GLN A 79 -5.32 17.25 11.92
N TYR A 80 -4.05 17.06 11.59
CA TYR A 80 -2.95 16.92 12.56
C TYR A 80 -2.03 18.15 12.59
N GLY A 81 -2.55 19.33 12.25
CA GLY A 81 -1.83 20.57 11.96
C GLY A 81 -0.90 21.15 13.03
N GLY A 82 -0.72 20.47 14.14
CA GLY A 82 0.33 20.79 15.12
C GLY A 82 1.52 19.83 15.12
N ILE A 83 1.48 18.79 14.29
CA ILE A 83 2.51 17.75 14.23
C ILE A 83 3.06 17.73 12.80
N ALA A 84 4.18 18.44 12.59
CA ALA A 84 4.76 18.70 11.27
C ALA A 84 4.97 17.44 10.41
N ASP A 85 5.27 16.29 11.03
CA ASP A 85 5.53 15.04 10.33
C ASP A 85 4.26 14.36 9.79
N TYR A 86 3.06 14.83 10.20
CA TYR A 86 1.77 14.29 9.76
C TYR A 86 1.00 15.24 8.83
N ALA A 87 1.61 16.35 8.40
CA ALA A 87 0.97 17.37 7.58
C ALA A 87 1.70 17.58 6.25
N GLY A 88 1.09 18.33 5.35
CA GLY A 88 1.69 18.73 4.09
C GLY A 88 2.10 17.54 3.22
N TRP A 89 3.28 17.61 2.62
CA TRP A 89 3.78 16.54 1.75
C TRP A 89 3.90 15.18 2.43
N ASN A 90 4.21 15.14 3.72
CA ASN A 90 4.28 13.89 4.48
C ASN A 90 2.90 13.22 4.60
N ALA A 91 1.83 14.01 4.72
CA ALA A 91 0.47 13.47 4.69
C ALA A 91 0.16 12.80 3.34
N ILE A 92 0.59 13.42 2.23
CA ILE A 92 0.39 12.85 0.88
C ILE A 92 1.16 11.55 0.71
N VAL A 93 2.43 11.50 1.10
CA VAL A 93 3.25 10.28 1.08
C VAL A 93 2.58 9.17 1.89
N THR A 94 2.17 9.49 3.13
CA THR A 94 1.51 8.52 4.02
C THR A 94 0.18 8.04 3.46
N ALA A 95 -0.61 8.93 2.86
CA ALA A 95 -1.85 8.56 2.20
C ALA A 95 -1.62 7.56 1.04
N GLY A 96 -0.60 7.81 0.23
CA GLY A 96 -0.21 6.89 -0.85
C GLY A 96 0.19 5.52 -0.33
N VAL A 97 1.02 5.45 0.71
CA VAL A 97 1.38 4.17 1.36
C VAL A 97 0.15 3.45 1.92
N ALA A 98 -0.72 4.16 2.62
CA ALA A 98 -1.91 3.57 3.22
C ALA A 98 -2.90 3.02 2.18
N LEU A 99 -3.02 3.65 1.01
CA LEU A 99 -3.82 3.12 -0.11
C LEU A 99 -3.22 1.82 -0.65
N GLN A 100 -1.88 1.74 -0.79
CA GLN A 100 -1.19 0.51 -1.21
C GLN A 100 -1.40 -0.62 -0.20
N GLU A 101 -1.21 -0.36 1.09
CA GLU A 101 -1.41 -1.35 2.15
C GLU A 101 -2.87 -1.79 2.24
N THR A 102 -3.82 -0.87 2.04
CA THR A 102 -5.25 -1.21 1.99
C THR A 102 -5.54 -2.26 0.92
N ALA A 103 -4.90 -2.19 -0.25
CA ALA A 103 -5.07 -3.16 -1.32
C ALA A 103 -4.73 -4.59 -0.86
N ASN A 104 -3.68 -4.76 -0.07
CA ASN A 104 -3.32 -6.04 0.54
C ASN A 104 -4.31 -6.47 1.61
N LEU A 105 -4.71 -5.54 2.47
CA LEU A 105 -5.61 -5.83 3.59
C LEU A 105 -7.00 -6.29 3.14
N ILE A 106 -7.56 -5.72 2.08
CA ILE A 106 -8.89 -6.11 1.59
C ILE A 106 -8.92 -7.50 0.97
N LEU A 107 -7.78 -8.02 0.54
CA LEU A 107 -7.62 -9.35 -0.05
C LEU A 107 -7.39 -10.47 0.99
N ILE A 108 -7.27 -10.16 2.29
CA ILE A 108 -7.08 -11.19 3.31
C ILE A 108 -8.29 -12.13 3.33
N PRO A 109 -8.10 -13.45 3.07
CA PRO A 109 -9.18 -14.42 3.04
C PRO A 109 -9.96 -14.49 4.36
N GLY A 110 -11.25 -14.81 4.29
CA GLY A 110 -12.11 -14.95 5.46
C GLY A 110 -12.70 -13.64 6.01
N ARG A 111 -12.30 -12.48 5.46
CA ARG A 111 -12.91 -11.20 5.82
C ARG A 111 -14.39 -11.18 5.42
N LYS A 112 -15.20 -10.53 6.27
CA LYS A 112 -16.63 -10.32 6.02
C LYS A 112 -16.91 -8.87 5.61
N CYS A 113 -17.92 -8.69 4.79
CA CYS A 113 -18.53 -7.39 4.49
C CYS A 113 -19.33 -6.88 5.69
N GLY A 114 -19.77 -5.62 5.64
CA GLY A 114 -20.57 -5.02 6.73
C GLY A 114 -21.90 -5.71 7.00
N ASN A 115 -22.45 -6.42 6.01
CA ASN A 115 -23.68 -7.22 6.09
C ASN A 115 -23.44 -8.70 6.43
N GLY A 116 -22.20 -9.10 6.75
CA GLY A 116 -21.83 -10.47 7.08
C GLY A 116 -21.50 -11.39 5.90
N GLN A 117 -21.76 -10.96 4.67
CA GLN A 117 -21.37 -11.71 3.47
C GLN A 117 -19.84 -11.85 3.37
N PRO A 118 -19.34 -12.92 2.74
CA PRO A 118 -17.90 -13.04 2.49
C PRO A 118 -17.42 -11.95 1.52
N VAL A 119 -16.22 -11.41 1.74
CA VAL A 119 -15.58 -10.54 0.75
C VAL A 119 -15.20 -11.39 -0.47
N PRO A 120 -15.48 -10.92 -1.70
CA PRO A 120 -15.28 -11.71 -2.92
C PRO A 120 -13.82 -11.74 -3.38
N VAL A 121 -12.89 -12.13 -2.49
CA VAL A 121 -11.44 -12.13 -2.73
C VAL A 121 -11.00 -13.08 -3.84
N ASP A 122 -11.84 -14.04 -4.22
CA ASP A 122 -11.55 -14.99 -5.28
C ASP A 122 -11.94 -14.47 -6.68
N GLN A 123 -12.69 -13.37 -6.75
CA GLN A 123 -13.11 -12.77 -8.01
C GLN A 123 -11.96 -12.00 -8.68
N GLU A 124 -11.72 -12.29 -9.97
CA GLU A 124 -10.62 -11.68 -10.71
C GLU A 124 -10.72 -10.16 -10.82
N ASN A 125 -11.94 -9.63 -11.00
CA ASN A 125 -12.17 -8.19 -11.02
C ASN A 125 -11.88 -7.54 -9.65
N PHE A 126 -12.23 -8.20 -8.55
CA PHE A 126 -11.93 -7.68 -7.21
C PHE A 126 -10.42 -7.61 -6.96
N LYS A 127 -9.68 -8.67 -7.34
CA LYS A 127 -8.22 -8.71 -7.28
C LYS A 127 -7.59 -7.62 -8.15
N LYS A 128 -8.09 -7.49 -9.40
CA LYS A 128 -7.60 -6.46 -10.31
C LYS A 128 -7.78 -5.06 -9.73
N TRP A 129 -8.96 -4.73 -9.21
CA TRP A 129 -9.20 -3.40 -8.64
C TRP A 129 -8.42 -3.14 -7.34
N ALA A 130 -8.14 -4.18 -6.56
CA ALA A 130 -7.20 -4.05 -5.46
C ALA A 130 -5.79 -3.70 -5.96
N ALA A 131 -5.33 -4.35 -7.03
CA ALA A 131 -4.04 -4.02 -7.64
C ALA A 131 -4.02 -2.60 -8.26
N ASP A 132 -5.11 -2.18 -8.89
CA ASP A 132 -5.27 -0.82 -9.42
C ASP A 132 -5.19 0.22 -8.28
N LEU A 133 -5.82 -0.05 -7.13
CA LEU A 133 -5.72 0.79 -5.93
C LEU A 133 -4.27 0.89 -5.43
N ALA A 134 -3.53 -0.23 -5.39
CA ALA A 134 -2.13 -0.20 -5.01
C ALA A 134 -1.28 0.62 -6.00
N THR A 135 -1.56 0.50 -7.29
CA THR A 135 -0.85 1.24 -8.35
C THR A 135 -1.06 2.75 -8.19
N VAL A 136 -2.30 3.18 -8.03
CA VAL A 136 -2.59 4.61 -7.86
C VAL A 136 -2.06 5.13 -6.52
N GLY A 137 -2.08 4.30 -5.46
CA GLY A 137 -1.44 4.63 -4.19
C GLY A 137 0.06 4.90 -4.33
N ALA A 138 0.76 4.10 -5.16
CA ALA A 138 2.17 4.31 -5.45
C ALA A 138 2.42 5.62 -6.25
N GLU A 139 1.51 5.99 -7.16
CA GLU A 139 1.58 7.28 -7.84
C GLU A 139 1.40 8.46 -6.87
N VAL A 140 0.46 8.35 -5.92
CA VAL A 140 0.24 9.34 -4.85
C VAL A 140 1.49 9.49 -3.98
N GLN A 141 2.08 8.38 -3.54
CA GLN A 141 3.32 8.40 -2.76
C GLN A 141 4.44 9.11 -3.52
N LYS A 142 4.69 8.74 -4.77
CA LYS A 142 5.72 9.33 -5.61
C LYS A 142 5.49 10.83 -5.84
N PHE A 143 4.24 11.26 -6.01
CA PHE A 143 3.89 12.67 -6.12
C PHE A 143 4.24 13.43 -4.84
N GLY A 144 3.90 12.87 -3.68
CA GLY A 144 4.24 13.44 -2.37
C GLY A 144 5.75 13.55 -2.13
N GLU A 145 6.53 12.53 -2.53
CA GLU A 145 7.99 12.50 -2.43
C GLU A 145 8.67 13.57 -3.32
N ALA A 146 8.09 13.84 -4.49
CA ALA A 146 8.61 14.87 -5.39
C ALA A 146 8.45 16.29 -4.85
N LYS A 147 7.53 16.53 -3.91
CA LYS A 147 7.28 17.82 -3.26
C LYS A 147 7.11 19.00 -4.23
N THR A 148 6.52 18.74 -5.39
CA THR A 148 6.33 19.73 -6.44
C THR A 148 4.83 19.80 -6.78
N TYR A 149 4.18 20.87 -6.34
CA TYR A 149 2.78 21.11 -6.62
C TYR A 149 2.56 21.50 -8.09
N ASN A 150 1.61 20.84 -8.72
CA ASN A 150 1.14 21.15 -10.07
C ASN A 150 -0.34 20.79 -10.15
N GLU A 151 -1.19 21.75 -10.44
CA GLU A 151 -2.64 21.61 -10.42
C GLU A 151 -3.14 20.55 -11.41
N ASP A 152 -2.63 20.52 -12.64
CA ASP A 152 -3.03 19.54 -13.65
C ASP A 152 -2.70 18.10 -13.20
N LYS A 153 -1.53 17.92 -12.59
CA LYS A 153 -1.15 16.62 -12.03
C LYS A 153 -1.98 16.22 -10.81
N VAL A 154 -2.37 17.18 -9.99
CA VAL A 154 -3.29 16.95 -8.87
C VAL A 154 -4.64 16.49 -9.38
N LEU A 155 -5.20 17.16 -10.39
CA LEU A 155 -6.48 16.78 -10.99
C LEU A 155 -6.43 15.39 -11.64
N ASP A 156 -5.37 15.08 -12.39
CA ASP A 156 -5.15 13.74 -12.96
C ASP A 156 -5.08 12.67 -11.85
N LEU A 157 -4.27 12.90 -10.82
CA LEU A 157 -4.05 11.95 -9.75
C LEU A 157 -5.30 11.70 -8.90
N THR A 158 -6.04 12.76 -8.55
CA THR A 158 -7.30 12.65 -7.80
C THR A 158 -8.38 11.96 -8.64
N GLY A 159 -8.42 12.20 -9.96
CA GLY A 159 -9.26 11.47 -10.91
C GLY A 159 -8.98 9.96 -10.86
N LYS A 160 -7.71 9.57 -10.97
CA LYS A 160 -7.29 8.16 -10.90
C LYS A 160 -7.67 7.50 -9.56
N VAL A 161 -7.51 8.21 -8.43
CA VAL A 161 -7.94 7.70 -7.12
C VAL A 161 -9.45 7.49 -7.09
N SER A 162 -10.22 8.44 -7.62
CA SER A 162 -11.68 8.32 -7.73
C SER A 162 -12.09 7.11 -8.56
N ASP A 163 -11.48 6.93 -9.73
CA ASP A 163 -11.78 5.83 -10.65
C ASP A 163 -11.45 4.47 -10.03
N ALA A 164 -10.31 4.33 -9.37
CA ALA A 164 -9.93 3.10 -8.66
C ALA A 164 -10.93 2.73 -7.55
N CYS A 165 -11.46 3.74 -6.83
CA CYS A 165 -12.51 3.53 -5.83
C CYS A 165 -13.84 3.16 -6.48
N ALA A 166 -14.26 3.89 -7.52
CA ALA A 166 -15.54 3.71 -8.20
C ALA A 166 -15.65 2.34 -8.85
N ALA A 167 -14.60 1.85 -9.50
CA ALA A 167 -14.61 0.56 -10.20
C ALA A 167 -15.08 -0.60 -9.30
N CYS A 168 -14.59 -0.65 -8.05
CA CYS A 168 -15.02 -1.66 -7.08
C CYS A 168 -16.38 -1.33 -6.46
N HIS A 169 -16.58 -0.08 -6.07
CA HIS A 169 -17.81 0.35 -5.40
C HIS A 169 -19.05 0.23 -6.29
N ASP A 170 -18.94 0.48 -7.58
CA ASP A 170 -20.07 0.38 -8.51
C ASP A 170 -20.60 -1.05 -8.59
N VAL A 171 -19.73 -2.04 -8.51
CA VAL A 171 -20.16 -3.45 -8.58
C VAL A 171 -20.61 -3.98 -7.22
N TYR A 172 -19.82 -3.74 -6.16
CA TYR A 172 -20.00 -4.42 -4.88
C TYR A 172 -20.72 -3.62 -3.80
N ARG A 173 -20.88 -2.29 -3.98
CA ARG A 173 -21.50 -1.41 -2.99
C ARG A 173 -22.70 -0.66 -3.54
N ASN A 174 -22.57 -0.02 -4.72
CA ASN A 174 -23.57 0.93 -5.23
C ASN A 174 -24.64 0.26 -6.09
N THR A 175 -24.28 -0.73 -6.92
CA THR A 175 -25.21 -1.42 -7.81
C THR A 175 -26.19 -2.34 -7.07
N PRO A 176 -25.82 -3.07 -6.01
CA PRO A 176 -26.81 -3.78 -5.22
C PRO A 176 -27.81 -2.79 -4.61
N LYS A 177 -29.10 -2.93 -4.97
CA LYS A 177 -30.16 -2.04 -4.46
C LYS A 177 -30.35 -2.20 -2.96
N GLU A 178 -30.32 -3.48 -2.51
CA GLU A 178 -30.52 -3.83 -1.13
C GLU A 178 -29.16 -3.94 -0.41
N PRO A 179 -29.03 -3.36 0.80
CA PRO A 179 -27.77 -3.42 1.57
C PRO A 179 -27.27 -4.85 1.85
N GLU A 180 -28.16 -5.83 1.98
CA GLU A 180 -27.86 -7.23 2.18
C GLU A 180 -27.18 -7.88 0.99
N ASP A 181 -27.40 -7.36 -0.22
CA ASP A 181 -26.79 -7.86 -1.46
C ASP A 181 -25.38 -7.26 -1.72
N ARG A 182 -24.95 -6.31 -0.93
CA ARG A 182 -23.59 -5.73 -1.05
C ARG A 182 -22.54 -6.80 -0.85
N CYS A 183 -21.45 -6.69 -1.57
CA CYS A 183 -20.40 -7.70 -1.67
C CYS A 183 -20.78 -8.98 -2.43
N MET A 184 -22.03 -9.17 -2.79
CA MET A 184 -22.44 -10.32 -3.62
C MET A 184 -22.09 -10.04 -5.09
N VAL A 185 -21.53 -11.04 -5.74
CA VAL A 185 -21.36 -10.98 -7.19
C VAL A 185 -22.73 -11.31 -7.79
N LYS A 186 -23.43 -10.35 -8.37
CA LYS A 186 -24.51 -10.67 -9.30
C LYS A 186 -23.89 -11.44 -10.45
N ALA A 187 -24.29 -12.71 -10.61
CA ALA A 187 -23.97 -13.44 -11.84
C ALA A 187 -24.30 -12.54 -13.03
N ALA A 188 -23.33 -12.35 -13.90
CA ALA A 188 -23.61 -11.64 -15.16
C ALA A 188 -24.83 -12.31 -15.80
N PRO A 189 -25.83 -11.54 -16.31
CA PRO A 189 -26.94 -12.13 -17.02
C PRO A 189 -26.37 -13.07 -18.07
N ALA A 190 -26.82 -14.33 -18.07
CA ALA A 190 -26.39 -15.30 -19.06
C ALA A 190 -26.54 -14.63 -20.43
N ALA A 191 -25.47 -14.59 -21.22
CA ALA A 191 -25.51 -14.03 -22.55
C ALA A 191 -26.67 -14.70 -23.28
N ALA A 192 -27.65 -13.88 -23.69
CA ALA A 192 -28.77 -14.35 -24.48
C ALA A 192 -28.19 -15.00 -25.74
N LYS A 193 -28.44 -16.32 -25.90
CA LYS A 193 -28.06 -17.07 -27.10
C LYS A 193 -28.90 -16.64 -28.29
#